data_d9108fc93fcdc13e56b59f80b2bbe4fc
#
_entry.id   d9108fc93fcdc13e56b59f80b2bbe4fc
#
_cell.length_a   1.000
_cell.length_b   1.000
_cell.length_c   1.000
_cell.angle_alpha   90.00
_cell.angle_beta   90.00
_cell.angle_gamma   90.00
#
_symmetry.space_group_name_H-M   'P 1'
#
loop_
_entity.id
_entity.type
_entity.pdbx_description
1 polymer ?
#
loop_
_entity_poly.entity_id
_entity_poly.type
_entity_poly.pdbx_seq_one_letter_code
_entity_poly.pdbx_strand_id
1 'polypeptide(L)'
;MKNVIHIYGASGSGTSTLGRKISEELGYKYMDTDDYFWLPTNPKYTTKRSKEERLALMKKDISENVNVVISGSLVDWGDELIPLFTLAIRLVTDTEIRIKRIKQRERDKFRERIAPGGDMHQQHLEFIEWAGKYDTGSINMRSKAKHDEWQKLLQCKQLILNGADDLDKNFEEVRTEINSVIGRTVTVTIDRPLGSYHPKHKEMYYPINYGYVEGIMAPDGEEQDAYILGVDEAVEKFTGTIIAIVHRNDDVEEKWVVAPARMAFTKEEIRERVHFQEQYFDSEIVM
;
A
#
# COMPACT_ATOMS: atom_id res chain seq x y z
N MET A 1 7.84 -7.89 -8.14
CA MET A 1 6.63 -8.26 -7.35
C MET A 1 5.42 -7.46 -7.83
N LYS A 2 4.20 -8.01 -7.70
CA LYS A 2 2.97 -7.32 -8.06
C LYS A 2 2.63 -6.23 -7.03
N ASN A 3 2.26 -5.03 -7.48
CA ASN A 3 1.76 -3.97 -6.62
C ASN A 3 0.25 -3.78 -6.81
N VAL A 4 -0.49 -3.81 -5.72
CA VAL A 4 -1.92 -3.47 -5.64
C VAL A 4 -2.07 -2.33 -4.63
N ILE A 5 -2.15 -1.10 -5.14
CA ILE A 5 -2.17 0.11 -4.33
C ILE A 5 -3.60 0.59 -4.16
N HIS A 6 -4.04 0.81 -2.94
CA HIS A 6 -5.35 1.39 -2.67
C HIS A 6 -5.22 2.79 -2.07
N ILE A 7 -5.76 3.80 -2.76
CA ILE A 7 -5.78 5.20 -2.32
C ILE A 7 -7.21 5.57 -1.91
N TYR A 8 -7.40 5.92 -0.66
CA TYR A 8 -8.71 6.25 -0.12
C TYR A 8 -8.71 7.53 0.71
N GLY A 9 -9.89 8.07 0.95
CA GLY A 9 -10.10 9.29 1.71
C GLY A 9 -11.48 9.86 1.50
N ALA A 10 -11.70 11.07 1.99
CA ALA A 10 -12.94 11.80 1.76
C ALA A 10 -13.12 12.21 0.30
N SER A 11 -14.33 12.46 -0.13
CA SER A 11 -14.57 13.09 -1.43
C SER A 11 -13.86 14.43 -1.52
N GLY A 12 -13.15 14.68 -2.62
CA GLY A 12 -12.36 15.90 -2.84
C GLY A 12 -10.96 15.89 -2.19
N SER A 13 -10.54 14.80 -1.53
CA SER A 13 -9.21 14.71 -0.92
C SER A 13 -8.07 14.59 -1.94
N GLY A 14 -8.34 14.22 -3.20
CA GLY A 14 -7.32 14.09 -4.24
C GLY A 14 -6.97 12.66 -4.62
N THR A 15 -7.70 11.65 -4.13
CA THR A 15 -7.43 10.23 -4.41
C THR A 15 -7.31 9.92 -5.90
N SER A 16 -8.27 10.40 -6.72
CA SER A 16 -8.24 10.16 -8.17
C SER A 16 -7.09 10.91 -8.86
N THR A 17 -6.69 12.07 -8.35
CA THR A 17 -5.57 12.86 -8.91
C THR A 17 -4.25 12.15 -8.68
N LEU A 18 -3.98 11.71 -7.44
CA LEU A 18 -2.78 10.95 -7.12
C LEU A 18 -2.76 9.59 -7.83
N GLY A 19 -3.90 8.89 -7.89
CA GLY A 19 -3.99 7.60 -8.57
C GLY A 19 -3.71 7.69 -10.07
N ARG A 20 -4.17 8.74 -10.74
CA ARG A 20 -3.83 8.98 -12.16
C ARG A 20 -2.35 9.30 -12.35
N LYS A 21 -1.78 10.14 -11.48
CA LYS A 21 -0.34 10.43 -11.52
C LYS A 21 0.49 9.16 -11.39
N ILE A 22 0.16 8.27 -10.44
CA ILE A 22 0.83 6.97 -10.30
C ILE A 22 0.66 6.11 -11.56
N SER A 23 -0.54 6.08 -12.13
CA SER A 23 -0.82 5.33 -13.36
C SER A 23 0.00 5.84 -14.54
N GLU A 24 0.07 7.15 -14.74
CA GLU A 24 0.78 7.81 -15.83
C GLU A 24 2.30 7.66 -15.72
N GLU A 25 2.86 7.87 -14.52
CA GLU A 25 4.31 7.85 -14.30
C GLU A 25 4.89 6.43 -14.18
N LEU A 26 4.13 5.47 -13.63
CA LEU A 26 4.62 4.11 -13.36
C LEU A 26 3.99 3.04 -14.27
N GLY A 27 3.08 3.42 -15.17
CA GLY A 27 2.41 2.46 -16.06
C GLY A 27 1.43 1.52 -15.34
N TYR A 28 0.89 1.90 -14.18
CA TYR A 28 -0.06 1.08 -13.43
C TYR A 28 -1.46 1.17 -14.03
N LYS A 29 -2.22 0.07 -14.00
CA LYS A 29 -3.64 0.10 -14.35
C LYS A 29 -4.40 0.95 -13.34
N TYR A 30 -4.98 2.07 -13.80
CA TYR A 30 -5.85 2.91 -12.98
C TYR A 30 -7.24 2.32 -12.85
N MET A 31 -7.76 2.27 -11.61
CA MET A 31 -9.08 1.76 -11.27
C MET A 31 -9.79 2.78 -10.37
N ASP A 32 -10.82 3.48 -10.90
CA ASP A 32 -11.66 4.36 -10.10
C ASP A 32 -12.82 3.54 -9.49
N THR A 33 -12.98 3.56 -8.18
CA THR A 33 -14.04 2.80 -7.50
C THR A 33 -15.43 3.18 -7.98
N ASP A 34 -15.63 4.41 -8.44
CA ASP A 34 -16.91 4.87 -8.98
C ASP A 34 -17.31 4.16 -10.29
N ASP A 35 -16.33 3.76 -11.13
CA ASP A 35 -16.59 3.02 -12.38
C ASP A 35 -17.12 1.60 -12.10
N TYR A 36 -16.76 1.03 -10.96
CA TYR A 36 -17.25 -0.27 -10.50
C TYR A 36 -18.55 -0.15 -9.70
N PHE A 37 -18.69 0.93 -8.91
CA PHE A 37 -19.83 1.13 -8.02
C PHE A 37 -21.11 1.48 -8.77
N TRP A 38 -21.01 2.33 -9.80
CA TRP A 38 -22.17 2.86 -10.52
C TRP A 38 -22.33 2.23 -11.90
N LEU A 39 -23.58 2.02 -12.31
CA LEU A 39 -23.90 1.74 -13.70
C LEU A 39 -23.74 3.03 -14.55
N PRO A 40 -23.41 2.91 -15.85
CA PRO A 40 -23.24 4.07 -16.74
C PRO A 40 -24.61 4.64 -17.14
N THR A 41 -25.27 5.33 -16.21
CA THR A 41 -26.59 5.96 -16.40
C THR A 41 -26.48 7.44 -16.76
N ASN A 42 -27.59 8.01 -17.26
CA ASN A 42 -27.76 9.44 -17.41
C ASN A 42 -29.09 9.86 -16.73
N PRO A 43 -29.07 10.66 -15.64
CA PRO A 43 -27.88 11.25 -14.98
C PRO A 43 -26.90 10.19 -14.44
N LYS A 44 -25.62 10.57 -14.32
CA LYS A 44 -24.58 9.71 -13.70
C LYS A 44 -24.84 9.55 -12.20
N TYR A 45 -24.35 8.44 -11.64
CA TYR A 45 -24.36 8.15 -10.19
C TYR A 45 -25.77 7.96 -9.61
N THR A 46 -26.70 7.44 -10.40
CA THR A 46 -28.09 7.20 -9.98
C THR A 46 -28.39 5.74 -9.68
N THR A 47 -27.75 4.81 -10.38
CA THR A 47 -28.01 3.37 -10.22
C THR A 47 -26.74 2.64 -9.80
N LYS A 48 -26.82 1.96 -8.66
CA LYS A 48 -25.71 1.17 -8.10
C LYS A 48 -25.64 -0.21 -8.76
N ARG A 49 -24.43 -0.68 -9.04
CA ARG A 49 -24.19 -2.08 -9.37
C ARG A 49 -24.29 -2.95 -8.10
N SER A 50 -24.62 -4.21 -8.20
CA SER A 50 -24.63 -5.11 -7.03
C SER A 50 -23.23 -5.25 -6.41
N LYS A 51 -23.15 -5.62 -5.13
CA LYS A 51 -21.84 -5.80 -4.44
C LYS A 51 -21.01 -6.91 -5.10
N GLU A 52 -21.67 -7.99 -5.44
CA GLU A 52 -21.10 -9.17 -6.08
C GLU A 52 -20.47 -8.82 -7.44
N GLU A 53 -21.21 -8.07 -8.28
CA GLU A 53 -20.71 -7.62 -9.57
C GLU A 53 -19.51 -6.67 -9.46
N ARG A 54 -19.55 -5.72 -8.51
CA ARG A 54 -18.41 -4.80 -8.26
C ARG A 54 -17.16 -5.57 -7.93
N LEU A 55 -17.27 -6.51 -6.98
CA LEU A 55 -16.16 -7.33 -6.51
C LEU A 55 -15.63 -8.25 -7.63
N ALA A 56 -16.52 -8.87 -8.39
CA ALA A 56 -16.12 -9.74 -9.50
C ALA A 56 -15.32 -8.97 -10.57
N LEU A 57 -15.80 -7.77 -10.95
CA LEU A 57 -15.13 -6.91 -11.93
C LEU A 57 -13.77 -6.42 -11.40
N MET A 58 -13.70 -5.98 -10.15
CA MET A 58 -12.43 -5.52 -9.57
C MET A 58 -11.42 -6.65 -9.42
N LYS A 59 -11.83 -7.82 -8.91
CA LYS A 59 -10.96 -9.00 -8.80
C LYS A 59 -10.41 -9.42 -10.16
N LYS A 60 -11.25 -9.39 -11.21
CA LYS A 60 -10.85 -9.67 -12.59
C LYS A 60 -9.76 -8.70 -13.03
N ASP A 61 -10.02 -7.38 -12.98
CA ASP A 61 -9.06 -6.36 -13.43
C ASP A 61 -7.75 -6.43 -12.62
N ILE A 62 -7.82 -6.67 -11.31
CA ILE A 62 -6.64 -6.90 -10.48
C ILE A 62 -5.87 -8.13 -10.97
N SER A 63 -6.54 -9.24 -11.30
CA SER A 63 -5.86 -10.47 -11.71
C SER A 63 -5.19 -10.37 -13.08
N GLU A 64 -5.81 -9.62 -14.01
CA GLU A 64 -5.35 -9.45 -15.40
C GLU A 64 -4.20 -8.43 -15.57
N ASN A 65 -3.89 -7.63 -14.53
CA ASN A 65 -2.87 -6.60 -14.61
C ASN A 65 -1.72 -6.88 -13.63
N VAL A 66 -0.49 -6.58 -14.04
CA VAL A 66 0.72 -6.77 -13.22
C VAL A 66 0.69 -5.85 -12.01
N ASN A 67 0.44 -4.56 -12.24
CA ASN A 67 0.35 -3.55 -11.19
C ASN A 67 -0.92 -2.73 -11.35
N VAL A 68 -1.59 -2.43 -10.25
CA VAL A 68 -2.82 -1.65 -10.24
C VAL A 68 -2.81 -0.57 -9.17
N VAL A 69 -3.49 0.54 -9.43
CA VAL A 69 -3.78 1.60 -8.48
C VAL A 69 -5.28 1.84 -8.42
N ILE A 70 -5.86 1.62 -7.25
CA ILE A 70 -7.29 1.72 -6.98
C ILE A 70 -7.55 3.02 -6.22
N SER A 71 -8.37 3.90 -6.78
CA SER A 71 -8.74 5.18 -6.16
C SER A 71 -10.18 5.22 -5.72
N GLY A 72 -10.44 5.64 -4.49
CA GLY A 72 -11.77 5.81 -3.92
C GLY A 72 -12.05 4.91 -2.73
N SER A 73 -13.21 5.06 -2.11
CA SER A 73 -13.56 4.34 -0.88
C SER A 73 -14.15 2.95 -1.17
N LEU A 74 -13.64 1.95 -0.46
CA LEU A 74 -14.11 0.57 -0.49
C LEU A 74 -14.88 0.16 0.77
N VAL A 75 -15.07 1.07 1.72
CA VAL A 75 -15.80 0.78 2.96
C VAL A 75 -17.23 0.27 2.66
N ASP A 76 -17.71 -0.69 3.45
CA ASP A 76 -18.97 -1.40 3.33
C ASP A 76 -19.07 -2.44 2.19
N TRP A 77 -18.12 -2.48 1.25
CA TRP A 77 -18.28 -3.39 0.13
C TRP A 77 -16.99 -4.06 -0.39
N GLY A 78 -15.83 -3.50 -0.09
CA GLY A 78 -14.56 -3.92 -0.66
C GLY A 78 -13.66 -4.73 0.28
N ASP A 79 -14.13 -5.20 1.42
CA ASP A 79 -13.31 -5.88 2.43
C ASP A 79 -12.65 -7.17 1.90
N GLU A 80 -13.29 -7.85 0.94
CA GLU A 80 -12.72 -9.02 0.27
C GLU A 80 -11.47 -8.72 -0.57
N LEU A 81 -11.23 -7.44 -0.88
CA LEU A 81 -10.03 -7.01 -1.62
C LEU A 81 -8.85 -6.71 -0.70
N ILE A 82 -9.08 -6.56 0.62
CA ILE A 82 -8.03 -6.21 1.61
C ILE A 82 -6.81 -7.14 1.51
N PRO A 83 -6.95 -8.48 1.43
CA PRO A 83 -5.79 -9.37 1.34
C PRO A 83 -4.93 -9.19 0.08
N LEU A 84 -5.44 -8.49 -0.94
CA LEU A 84 -4.73 -8.24 -2.19
C LEU A 84 -3.86 -6.99 -2.15
N PHE A 85 -4.08 -6.08 -1.19
CA PHE A 85 -3.37 -4.81 -1.14
C PHE A 85 -1.92 -5.00 -0.69
N THR A 86 -1.00 -4.35 -1.40
CA THR A 86 0.42 -4.26 -1.03
C THR A 86 0.75 -2.93 -0.35
N LEU A 87 -0.03 -1.89 -0.66
CA LEU A 87 0.09 -0.56 -0.05
C LEU A 87 -1.28 0.09 0.02
N ALA A 88 -1.62 0.67 1.16
CA ALA A 88 -2.81 1.49 1.34
C ALA A 88 -2.43 2.93 1.67
N ILE A 89 -2.97 3.89 0.91
CA ILE A 89 -2.68 5.32 1.05
C ILE A 89 -3.94 6.04 1.47
N ARG A 90 -3.90 6.67 2.64
CA ARG A 90 -4.99 7.52 3.11
C ARG A 90 -4.68 8.98 2.85
N LEU A 91 -5.48 9.65 2.03
CA LEU A 91 -5.41 11.10 1.84
C LEU A 91 -6.32 11.81 2.84
N VAL A 92 -5.71 12.63 3.70
CA VAL A 92 -6.39 13.53 4.65
C VAL A 92 -6.33 14.95 4.10
N THR A 93 -7.47 15.64 4.05
CA THR A 93 -7.57 17.01 3.52
C THR A 93 -8.69 17.73 4.24
N ASP A 94 -8.46 18.97 4.60
CA ASP A 94 -9.44 19.83 5.24
C ASP A 94 -10.76 19.90 4.49
N THR A 95 -11.86 19.95 5.25
CA THR A 95 -13.24 20.02 4.69
C THR A 95 -13.40 21.21 3.76
N GLU A 96 -12.92 22.38 4.11
CA GLU A 96 -13.06 23.59 3.27
C GLU A 96 -12.38 23.41 1.90
N ILE A 97 -11.16 22.88 1.90
CA ILE A 97 -10.40 22.59 0.68
C ILE A 97 -11.15 21.55 -0.17
N ARG A 98 -11.62 20.46 0.44
CA ARG A 98 -12.34 19.41 -0.25
C ARG A 98 -13.63 19.91 -0.90
N ILE A 99 -14.44 20.68 -0.16
CA ILE A 99 -15.70 21.22 -0.66
C ILE A 99 -15.47 22.21 -1.80
N LYS A 100 -14.45 23.08 -1.69
CA LYS A 100 -14.07 23.96 -2.79
C LYS A 100 -13.69 23.18 -4.06
N ARG A 101 -12.89 22.14 -3.93
CA ARG A 101 -12.48 21.26 -5.05
C ARG A 101 -13.68 20.53 -5.67
N ILE A 102 -14.59 20.00 -4.85
CA ILE A 102 -15.80 19.33 -5.33
C ILE A 102 -16.67 20.31 -6.11
N LYS A 103 -16.96 21.50 -5.57
CA LYS A 103 -17.78 22.52 -6.24
C LYS A 103 -17.19 22.94 -7.58
N GLN A 104 -15.87 23.09 -7.66
CA GLN A 104 -15.20 23.43 -8.91
C GLN A 104 -15.31 22.29 -9.92
N ARG A 105 -14.93 21.06 -9.53
CA ARG A 105 -15.00 19.85 -10.38
C ARG A 105 -16.42 19.61 -10.92
N GLU A 106 -17.43 19.76 -10.08
CA GLU A 106 -18.84 19.57 -10.48
C GLU A 106 -19.27 20.62 -11.47
N ARG A 107 -18.90 21.90 -11.26
CA ARG A 107 -19.16 22.98 -12.23
C ARG A 107 -18.52 22.70 -13.58
N ASP A 108 -17.25 22.30 -13.60
CA ASP A 108 -16.54 22.02 -14.85
C ASP A 108 -17.16 20.84 -15.60
N LYS A 109 -17.63 19.81 -14.86
CA LYS A 109 -18.15 18.56 -15.42
C LYS A 109 -19.62 18.66 -15.86
N PHE A 110 -20.48 19.30 -15.07
CA PHE A 110 -21.93 19.27 -15.26
C PHE A 110 -22.54 20.60 -15.68
N ARG A 111 -21.81 21.71 -15.52
CA ARG A 111 -22.18 23.06 -16.00
C ARG A 111 -23.60 23.43 -15.57
N GLU A 112 -24.48 23.81 -16.51
CA GLU A 112 -25.85 24.24 -16.27
C GLU A 112 -26.74 23.17 -15.61
N ARG A 113 -26.39 21.90 -15.71
CA ARG A 113 -27.17 20.82 -15.10
C ARG A 113 -27.21 20.89 -13.57
N ILE A 114 -26.21 21.49 -12.92
CA ILE A 114 -26.17 21.69 -11.45
C ILE A 114 -26.56 23.10 -11.02
N ALA A 115 -26.83 24.01 -11.97
CA ALA A 115 -27.35 25.34 -11.68
C ALA A 115 -28.83 25.28 -11.22
N PRO A 116 -29.33 26.32 -10.56
CA PRO A 116 -30.75 26.38 -10.20
C PRO A 116 -31.67 26.10 -11.40
N GLY A 117 -32.56 25.10 -11.25
CA GLY A 117 -33.42 24.63 -12.35
C GLY A 117 -32.85 23.54 -13.23
N GLY A 118 -31.57 23.19 -13.09
CA GLY A 118 -30.96 22.06 -13.79
C GLY A 118 -31.37 20.71 -13.20
N ASP A 119 -31.33 19.68 -14.04
CA ASP A 119 -31.78 18.32 -13.71
C ASP A 119 -30.97 17.62 -12.64
N MET A 120 -29.71 18.06 -12.38
CA MET A 120 -28.84 17.57 -11.35
C MET A 120 -28.65 18.51 -10.15
N HIS A 121 -29.38 19.63 -10.10
CA HIS A 121 -29.20 20.64 -9.06
C HIS A 121 -29.40 20.08 -7.65
N GLN A 122 -30.48 19.38 -7.41
CA GLN A 122 -30.79 18.80 -6.11
C GLN A 122 -29.75 17.74 -5.71
N GLN A 123 -29.35 16.87 -6.62
CA GLN A 123 -28.32 15.86 -6.40
C GLN A 123 -26.97 16.51 -6.04
N HIS A 124 -26.62 17.61 -6.70
CA HIS A 124 -25.42 18.39 -6.38
C HIS A 124 -25.44 18.95 -4.97
N LEU A 125 -26.55 19.57 -4.54
CA LEU A 125 -26.69 20.13 -3.19
C LEU A 125 -26.56 19.04 -2.12
N GLU A 126 -27.25 17.93 -2.31
CA GLU A 126 -27.22 16.76 -1.41
C GLU A 126 -25.80 16.17 -1.31
N PHE A 127 -25.09 16.09 -2.44
CA PHE A 127 -23.72 15.61 -2.46
C PHE A 127 -22.75 16.54 -1.71
N ILE A 128 -22.86 17.86 -1.89
CA ILE A 128 -22.06 18.85 -1.15
C ILE A 128 -22.30 18.75 0.35
N GLU A 129 -23.58 18.69 0.76
CA GLU A 129 -23.96 18.54 2.18
C GLU A 129 -23.39 17.24 2.76
N TRP A 130 -23.59 16.12 2.07
CA TRP A 130 -23.08 14.82 2.49
C TRP A 130 -21.55 14.81 2.58
N ALA A 131 -20.85 15.37 1.60
CA ALA A 131 -19.39 15.44 1.60
C ALA A 131 -18.84 16.34 2.73
N GLY A 132 -19.58 17.40 3.10
CA GLY A 132 -19.25 18.27 4.22
C GLY A 132 -19.35 17.59 5.59
N LYS A 133 -20.19 16.58 5.72
CA LYS A 133 -20.39 15.82 6.97
C LYS A 133 -19.32 14.75 7.23
N TYR A 134 -18.32 14.59 6.35
CA TYR A 134 -17.35 13.50 6.47
C TYR A 134 -16.60 13.49 7.80
N ASP A 135 -16.13 14.63 8.29
CA ASP A 135 -15.30 14.69 9.50
C ASP A 135 -16.11 14.54 10.80
N THR A 136 -17.41 14.88 10.77
CA THR A 136 -18.31 14.83 11.93
C THR A 136 -19.33 13.69 11.86
N GLY A 137 -19.39 12.99 10.73
CA GLY A 137 -20.35 11.92 10.48
C GLY A 137 -20.07 10.67 11.32
N SER A 138 -21.14 9.92 11.60
CA SER A 138 -21.05 8.66 12.34
C SER A 138 -20.54 7.52 11.47
N ILE A 139 -20.30 6.38 12.09
CA ILE A 139 -19.93 5.10 11.44
C ILE A 139 -21.01 4.57 10.48
N ASN A 140 -22.24 5.07 10.58
CA ASN A 140 -23.34 4.65 9.69
C ASN A 140 -23.31 5.31 8.29
N MET A 141 -22.40 6.23 8.06
CA MET A 141 -22.15 6.81 6.75
C MET A 141 -20.66 6.77 6.41
N ARG A 142 -20.28 6.98 5.13
CA ARG A 142 -18.87 7.16 4.77
C ARG A 142 -18.34 8.42 5.44
N SER A 143 -17.63 8.25 6.53
CA SER A 143 -17.10 9.30 7.40
C SER A 143 -15.66 9.03 7.76
N LYS A 144 -15.02 10.03 8.42
CA LYS A 144 -13.69 9.85 9.02
C LYS A 144 -13.69 8.69 10.01
N ALA A 145 -14.68 8.65 10.93
CA ALA A 145 -14.80 7.58 11.91
C ALA A 145 -14.91 6.19 11.25
N LYS A 146 -15.67 6.07 10.15
CA LYS A 146 -15.79 4.82 9.42
C LYS A 146 -14.48 4.41 8.73
N HIS A 147 -13.74 5.34 8.15
CA HIS A 147 -12.43 5.08 7.59
C HIS A 147 -11.41 4.72 8.68
N ASP A 148 -11.49 5.34 9.89
CA ASP A 148 -10.64 5.00 11.02
C ASP A 148 -10.84 3.54 11.46
N GLU A 149 -12.07 3.04 11.50
CA GLU A 149 -12.35 1.63 11.80
C GLU A 149 -11.92 0.70 10.66
N TRP A 150 -12.22 1.04 9.42
CA TRP A 150 -11.85 0.23 8.27
C TRP A 150 -10.32 0.12 8.09
N GLN A 151 -9.59 1.18 8.41
CA GLN A 151 -8.12 1.20 8.36
C GLN A 151 -7.48 0.14 9.25
N LYS A 152 -8.11 -0.22 10.37
CA LYS A 152 -7.61 -1.26 11.29
C LYS A 152 -7.65 -2.67 10.68
N LEU A 153 -8.43 -2.89 9.65
CA LEU A 153 -8.53 -4.17 8.95
C LEU A 153 -7.39 -4.38 7.96
N LEU A 154 -6.73 -3.31 7.53
CA LEU A 154 -5.67 -3.36 6.54
C LEU A 154 -4.43 -4.05 7.11
N GLN A 155 -3.90 -5.02 6.37
CA GLN A 155 -2.74 -5.81 6.77
C GLN A 155 -1.46 -5.44 6.00
N CYS A 156 -1.61 -4.66 4.93
CA CYS A 156 -0.50 -4.14 4.15
C CYS A 156 0.10 -2.88 4.81
N LYS A 157 1.25 -2.44 4.31
CA LYS A 157 1.83 -1.16 4.69
C LYS A 157 0.87 -0.01 4.42
N GLN A 158 0.86 0.98 5.31
CA GLN A 158 -0.08 2.09 5.25
C GLN A 158 0.67 3.41 5.27
N LEU A 159 0.27 4.32 4.38
CA LEU A 159 0.79 5.68 4.26
C LEU A 159 -0.34 6.68 4.46
N ILE A 160 -0.11 7.71 5.27
CA ILE A 160 -1.06 8.81 5.48
C ILE A 160 -0.44 10.08 4.93
N LEU A 161 -1.07 10.66 3.92
CA LEU A 161 -0.58 11.87 3.24
C LEU A 161 -1.57 13.01 3.39
N ASN A 162 -1.05 14.24 3.41
CA ASN A 162 -1.87 15.42 3.31
C ASN A 162 -2.24 15.68 1.84
N GLY A 163 -3.50 15.49 1.49
CA GLY A 163 -3.98 15.71 0.12
C GLY A 163 -4.05 17.20 -0.29
N ALA A 164 -3.70 18.13 0.60
CA ALA A 164 -3.51 19.57 0.28
C ALA A 164 -2.08 19.88 -0.16
N ASP A 165 -1.12 19.00 0.13
CA ASP A 165 0.27 19.15 -0.30
C ASP A 165 0.39 19.07 -1.82
N ASP A 166 1.55 19.47 -2.32
CA ASP A 166 1.90 19.38 -3.73
C ASP A 166 1.79 17.94 -4.24
N LEU A 167 1.26 17.77 -5.46
CA LEU A 167 1.02 16.46 -6.03
C LEU A 167 2.31 15.68 -6.30
N ASP A 168 3.37 16.38 -6.76
CA ASP A 168 4.65 15.74 -7.05
C ASP A 168 5.34 15.31 -5.76
N LYS A 169 5.24 16.10 -4.68
CA LYS A 169 5.71 15.70 -3.35
C LYS A 169 5.02 14.42 -2.87
N ASN A 170 3.69 14.38 -2.91
CA ASN A 170 2.94 13.19 -2.51
C ASN A 170 3.26 11.98 -3.41
N PHE A 171 3.46 12.20 -4.71
CA PHE A 171 3.85 11.14 -5.63
C PHE A 171 5.24 10.58 -5.31
N GLU A 172 6.23 11.43 -5.00
CA GLU A 172 7.58 10.99 -4.64
C GLU A 172 7.61 10.18 -3.35
N GLU A 173 6.81 10.57 -2.33
CA GLU A 173 6.65 9.78 -1.12
C GLU A 173 6.08 8.39 -1.43
N VAL A 174 5.05 8.32 -2.29
CA VAL A 174 4.45 7.05 -2.73
C VAL A 174 5.43 6.24 -3.57
N ARG A 175 6.17 6.87 -4.48
CA ARG A 175 7.17 6.21 -5.33
C ARG A 175 8.28 5.57 -4.50
N THR A 176 8.78 6.27 -3.51
CA THR A 176 9.76 5.76 -2.54
C THR A 176 9.21 4.53 -1.83
N GLU A 177 7.95 4.61 -1.39
CA GLU A 177 7.28 3.51 -0.70
C GLU A 177 7.03 2.29 -1.61
N ILE A 178 6.62 2.51 -2.86
CA ILE A 178 6.44 1.44 -3.86
C ILE A 178 7.75 0.70 -4.13
N ASN A 179 8.85 1.43 -4.17
CA ASN A 179 10.18 0.87 -4.41
C ASN A 179 10.75 0.20 -3.16
N SER A 180 10.27 0.55 -1.97
CA SER A 180 10.66 -0.13 -0.73
C SER A 180 10.19 -1.59 -0.75
N VAL A 181 11.08 -2.49 -0.36
CA VAL A 181 10.75 -3.90 -0.13
C VAL A 181 10.32 -4.15 1.31
N ILE A 182 10.59 -3.22 2.23
CA ILE A 182 10.23 -3.33 3.65
C ILE A 182 8.70 -3.39 3.80
N GLY A 183 8.22 -4.31 4.62
CA GLY A 183 6.79 -4.59 4.82
C GLY A 183 6.21 -5.63 3.86
N ARG A 184 6.94 -6.08 2.84
CA ARG A 184 6.49 -7.14 1.92
C ARG A 184 6.69 -8.52 2.53
N THR A 185 5.79 -9.45 2.21
CA THR A 185 5.93 -10.86 2.58
C THR A 185 6.73 -11.59 1.52
N VAL A 186 7.71 -12.38 1.96
CA VAL A 186 8.56 -13.21 1.11
C VAL A 186 8.72 -14.60 1.71
N THR A 187 9.06 -15.57 0.85
CA THR A 187 9.49 -16.91 1.27
C THR A 187 10.98 -17.04 1.05
N VAL A 188 11.70 -17.37 2.11
CA VAL A 188 13.15 -17.57 2.11
C VAL A 188 13.42 -19.08 2.13
N THR A 189 14.26 -19.54 1.21
CA THR A 189 14.81 -20.89 1.22
C THR A 189 16.09 -20.85 2.05
N ILE A 190 16.16 -21.67 3.10
CA ILE A 190 17.24 -21.64 4.08
C ILE A 190 18.36 -22.58 3.62
N ASP A 191 19.53 -22.03 3.38
CA ASP A 191 20.74 -22.79 3.03
C ASP A 191 21.78 -22.78 4.16
N ARG A 192 21.57 -21.94 5.18
CA ARG A 192 22.35 -21.87 6.43
C ARG A 192 21.36 -21.91 7.60
N PRO A 193 20.93 -23.08 8.01
CA PRO A 193 20.01 -23.20 9.13
C PRO A 193 20.67 -22.77 10.45
N LEU A 194 19.83 -22.28 11.38
CA LEU A 194 20.26 -21.98 12.75
C LEU A 194 21.06 -23.12 13.33
N GLY A 195 22.22 -22.83 13.93
CA GLY A 195 23.13 -23.83 14.50
C GLY A 195 24.18 -24.38 13.52
N SER A 196 24.12 -24.00 12.25
CA SER A 196 25.11 -24.43 11.23
C SER A 196 26.37 -23.56 11.21
N TYR A 197 27.36 -24.03 10.47
CA TYR A 197 28.59 -23.30 10.19
C TYR A 197 28.72 -23.02 8.69
N HIS A 198 29.42 -21.92 8.36
CA HIS A 198 29.65 -21.56 6.98
C HIS A 198 30.54 -22.62 6.27
N PRO A 199 30.19 -23.10 5.05
CA PRO A 199 30.90 -24.23 4.41
C PRO A 199 32.35 -23.96 4.12
N LYS A 200 32.74 -22.72 3.83
CA LYS A 200 34.12 -22.28 3.53
C LYS A 200 34.81 -21.64 4.75
N HIS A 201 34.08 -21.00 5.64
CA HIS A 201 34.56 -20.28 6.83
C HIS A 201 34.06 -20.99 8.09
N LYS A 202 34.73 -22.07 8.47
CA LYS A 202 34.26 -22.96 9.55
C LYS A 202 34.20 -22.32 10.94
N GLU A 203 34.85 -21.16 11.10
CA GLU A 203 34.77 -20.32 12.30
C GLU A 203 33.48 -19.50 12.38
N MET A 204 32.77 -19.32 11.26
CA MET A 204 31.52 -18.55 11.23
C MET A 204 30.31 -19.44 11.55
N TYR A 205 29.78 -19.25 12.75
CA TYR A 205 28.58 -19.91 13.25
C TYR A 205 27.33 -19.06 12.97
N TYR A 206 26.23 -19.69 12.53
CA TYR A 206 24.96 -19.05 12.26
C TYR A 206 24.03 -19.19 13.48
N PRO A 207 23.87 -18.14 14.32
CA PRO A 207 22.96 -18.17 15.48
C PRO A 207 21.50 -17.96 15.10
N ILE A 208 21.21 -17.68 13.84
CA ILE A 208 19.90 -17.47 13.23
C ILE A 208 19.83 -18.22 11.90
N ASN A 209 18.62 -18.47 11.39
CA ASN A 209 18.46 -18.99 10.03
C ASN A 209 18.88 -17.92 9.01
N TYR A 210 19.51 -18.36 7.94
CA TYR A 210 19.95 -17.52 6.83
C TYR A 210 19.71 -18.27 5.50
N GLY A 211 19.38 -17.55 4.46
CA GLY A 211 19.11 -18.13 3.16
C GLY A 211 18.85 -17.06 2.11
N TYR A 212 18.10 -17.42 1.08
CA TYR A 212 17.86 -16.55 -0.08
C TYR A 212 16.38 -16.59 -0.52
N VAL A 213 15.95 -15.56 -1.25
CA VAL A 213 14.60 -15.46 -1.80
C VAL A 213 14.64 -15.87 -3.26
N GLU A 214 14.08 -17.05 -3.58
CA GLU A 214 14.07 -17.62 -4.93
C GLU A 214 13.48 -16.65 -5.97
N GLY A 215 14.18 -16.44 -7.08
CA GLY A 215 13.73 -15.63 -8.22
C GLY A 215 13.80 -14.12 -8.00
N ILE A 216 14.38 -13.66 -6.90
CA ILE A 216 14.68 -12.24 -6.68
C ILE A 216 16.20 -12.07 -6.70
N MET A 217 16.68 -11.36 -7.73
CA MET A 217 18.11 -11.12 -7.91
C MET A 217 18.55 -9.89 -7.13
N ALA A 218 19.64 -10.01 -6.41
CA ALA A 218 20.36 -8.91 -5.78
C ALA A 218 21.28 -8.19 -6.79
N PRO A 219 21.84 -7.01 -6.45
CA PRO A 219 22.69 -6.23 -7.35
C PRO A 219 23.96 -6.95 -7.81
N ASP A 220 24.46 -7.94 -7.05
CA ASP A 220 25.61 -8.77 -7.37
C ASP A 220 25.33 -9.86 -8.42
N GLY A 221 24.05 -10.08 -8.78
CA GLY A 221 23.61 -11.08 -9.74
C GLY A 221 23.30 -12.45 -9.16
N GLU A 222 23.40 -12.62 -7.84
CA GLU A 222 22.94 -13.80 -7.10
C GLU A 222 21.50 -13.61 -6.60
N GLU A 223 20.89 -14.65 -6.02
CA GLU A 223 19.57 -14.52 -5.39
C GLU A 223 19.66 -13.72 -4.09
N GLN A 224 18.62 -12.93 -3.80
CA GLN A 224 18.61 -11.99 -2.67
C GLN A 224 18.72 -12.69 -1.32
N ASP A 225 19.81 -12.47 -0.63
CA ASP A 225 20.09 -12.99 0.71
C ASP A 225 19.19 -12.41 1.79
N ALA A 226 18.85 -13.24 2.80
CA ALA A 226 18.01 -12.84 3.92
C ALA A 226 18.40 -13.50 5.25
N TYR A 227 18.44 -12.70 6.31
CA TYR A 227 18.45 -13.13 7.71
C TYR A 227 17.03 -13.38 8.20
N ILE A 228 16.81 -14.45 8.97
CA ILE A 228 15.53 -14.74 9.59
C ILE A 228 15.62 -14.48 11.09
N LEU A 229 14.82 -13.55 11.59
CA LEU A 229 14.72 -13.24 13.03
C LEU A 229 13.40 -13.75 13.61
N GLY A 230 13.41 -14.11 14.90
CA GLY A 230 12.21 -14.54 15.61
C GLY A 230 11.77 -15.97 15.27
N VAL A 231 12.68 -16.80 14.75
CA VAL A 231 12.50 -18.25 14.51
C VAL A 231 13.65 -18.96 15.18
N ASP A 232 13.38 -19.58 16.32
CA ASP A 232 14.40 -20.14 17.22
C ASP A 232 14.65 -21.64 16.99
N GLU A 233 14.25 -22.15 15.83
CA GLU A 233 14.50 -23.52 15.36
C GLU A 233 15.06 -23.52 13.94
N ALA A 234 15.80 -24.54 13.57
CA ALA A 234 16.28 -24.72 12.23
C ALA A 234 15.14 -25.11 11.29
N VAL A 235 14.95 -24.38 10.19
CA VAL A 235 13.89 -24.61 9.19
C VAL A 235 14.49 -24.70 7.79
N GLU A 236 13.76 -25.34 6.85
CA GLU A 236 14.17 -25.42 5.44
C GLU A 236 13.65 -24.24 4.61
N LYS A 237 12.45 -23.75 4.96
CA LYS A 237 11.83 -22.57 4.34
C LYS A 237 11.09 -21.76 5.40
N PHE A 238 11.06 -20.45 5.20
CA PHE A 238 10.32 -19.54 6.08
C PHE A 238 9.60 -18.47 5.26
N THR A 239 8.31 -18.27 5.56
CA THR A 239 7.53 -17.16 4.98
C THR A 239 7.29 -16.11 6.05
N GLY A 240 7.75 -14.88 5.81
CA GLY A 240 7.65 -13.77 6.74
C GLY A 240 7.67 -12.41 6.07
N THR A 241 7.71 -11.36 6.88
CA THR A 241 7.72 -9.97 6.43
C THR A 241 9.14 -9.42 6.46
N ILE A 242 9.56 -8.72 5.42
CA ILE A 242 10.82 -7.97 5.40
C ILE A 242 10.66 -6.78 6.35
N ILE A 243 11.44 -6.75 7.41
CA ILE A 243 11.38 -5.72 8.47
C ILE A 243 12.53 -4.71 8.38
N ALA A 244 13.61 -5.06 7.70
CA ALA A 244 14.76 -4.18 7.50
C ALA A 244 15.60 -4.63 6.29
N ILE A 245 16.49 -3.75 5.86
CA ILE A 245 17.56 -4.03 4.89
C ILE A 245 18.88 -3.70 5.56
N VAL A 246 19.84 -4.58 5.45
CA VAL A 246 21.24 -4.33 5.81
C VAL A 246 21.98 -3.94 4.53
N HIS A 247 22.36 -2.68 4.43
CA HIS A 247 23.23 -2.15 3.38
C HIS A 247 24.70 -2.27 3.82
N ARG A 248 25.58 -2.72 2.95
CA ARG A 248 27.04 -2.71 3.14
C ARG A 248 27.62 -1.58 2.31
N ASN A 249 28.21 -0.58 2.96
CA ASN A 249 28.78 0.59 2.29
C ASN A 249 30.07 0.25 1.53
N ASP A 250 30.73 -0.83 1.90
CA ASP A 250 31.98 -1.36 1.34
C ASP A 250 31.76 -2.57 0.41
N ASP A 251 30.50 -2.92 0.12
CA ASP A 251 30.12 -4.02 -0.77
C ASP A 251 28.88 -3.62 -1.59
N VAL A 252 28.60 -4.34 -2.68
CA VAL A 252 27.37 -4.17 -3.49
C VAL A 252 26.20 -4.98 -2.95
N GLU A 253 26.43 -5.83 -1.96
CA GLU A 253 25.42 -6.69 -1.37
C GLU A 253 24.49 -5.94 -0.40
N GLU A 254 23.20 -6.23 -0.55
CA GLU A 254 22.19 -5.90 0.43
C GLU A 254 21.60 -7.21 0.99
N LYS A 255 21.37 -7.26 2.29
CA LYS A 255 20.72 -8.41 2.89
C LYS A 255 19.40 -8.01 3.54
N TRP A 256 18.36 -8.76 3.24
CA TRP A 256 17.06 -8.51 3.85
C TRP A 256 16.98 -9.13 5.25
N VAL A 257 16.20 -8.52 6.12
CA VAL A 257 15.86 -9.07 7.43
C VAL A 257 14.39 -9.41 7.44
N VAL A 258 14.07 -10.68 7.60
CA VAL A 258 12.71 -11.22 7.53
C VAL A 258 12.30 -11.78 8.89
N ALA A 259 11.08 -11.48 9.32
CA ALA A 259 10.55 -11.92 10.62
C ALA A 259 9.09 -12.40 10.49
N PRO A 260 8.57 -13.15 11.49
CA PRO A 260 7.15 -13.48 11.56
C PRO A 260 6.27 -12.22 11.50
N ALA A 261 5.13 -12.30 10.81
CA ALA A 261 4.18 -11.19 10.73
C ALA A 261 3.81 -10.67 12.13
N ARG A 262 3.80 -9.35 12.30
CA ARG A 262 3.52 -8.64 13.56
C ARG A 262 4.60 -8.75 14.65
N MET A 263 5.72 -9.40 14.39
CA MET A 263 6.88 -9.33 15.30
C MET A 263 7.70 -8.10 14.93
N ALA A 264 8.02 -7.26 15.91
CA ALA A 264 8.80 -6.04 15.73
C ALA A 264 10.15 -6.19 16.42
N PHE A 265 11.17 -5.62 15.81
CA PHE A 265 12.53 -5.52 16.35
C PHE A 265 12.99 -4.08 16.24
N THR A 266 13.75 -3.62 17.20
CA THR A 266 14.47 -2.35 17.11
C THR A 266 15.69 -2.49 16.20
N LYS A 267 16.22 -1.36 15.73
CA LYS A 267 17.44 -1.32 14.92
C LYS A 267 18.64 -1.93 15.67
N GLU A 268 18.69 -1.69 16.96
CA GLU A 268 19.71 -2.23 17.86
C GLU A 268 19.62 -3.75 18.00
N GLU A 269 18.43 -4.29 18.21
CA GLU A 269 18.20 -5.74 18.28
C GLU A 269 18.54 -6.45 16.97
N ILE A 270 18.22 -5.85 15.81
CA ILE A 270 18.61 -6.39 14.51
C ILE A 270 20.13 -6.40 14.40
N ARG A 271 20.80 -5.27 14.72
CA ARG A 271 22.25 -5.15 14.65
C ARG A 271 22.96 -6.21 15.48
N GLU A 272 22.49 -6.44 16.71
CA GLU A 272 23.05 -7.44 17.60
C GLU A 272 22.94 -8.86 17.01
N ARG A 273 21.76 -9.20 16.45
CA ARG A 273 21.51 -10.54 15.92
C ARG A 273 22.24 -10.86 14.64
N VAL A 274 22.49 -9.86 13.76
CA VAL A 274 23.25 -10.05 12.51
C VAL A 274 24.75 -9.80 12.69
N HIS A 275 25.20 -9.35 13.85
CA HIS A 275 26.59 -8.99 14.15
C HIS A 275 27.60 -10.12 13.86
N PHE A 276 27.19 -11.37 14.01
CA PHE A 276 28.08 -12.53 13.75
C PHE A 276 28.68 -12.51 12.34
N GLN A 277 28.00 -11.93 11.36
CA GLN A 277 28.46 -11.77 9.98
C GLN A 277 28.77 -10.30 9.66
N GLU A 278 27.94 -9.36 10.08
CA GLU A 278 28.07 -7.95 9.71
C GLU A 278 29.22 -7.22 10.42
N GLN A 279 29.83 -7.79 11.46
CA GLN A 279 31.03 -7.23 12.10
C GLN A 279 32.25 -7.10 11.17
N TYR A 280 32.22 -7.78 10.01
CA TYR A 280 33.29 -7.77 9.03
C TYR A 280 33.09 -6.71 7.92
N PHE A 281 31.98 -5.99 7.94
CA PHE A 281 31.56 -5.03 6.93
C PHE A 281 31.21 -3.67 7.57
N ASP A 282 31.32 -2.60 6.77
CA ASP A 282 30.74 -1.30 7.12
C ASP A 282 29.26 -1.32 6.71
N SER A 283 28.39 -1.70 7.65
CA SER A 283 26.98 -1.92 7.35
C SER A 283 26.04 -0.94 8.06
N GLU A 284 24.97 -0.55 7.35
CA GLU A 284 23.88 0.26 7.83
C GLU A 284 22.56 -0.51 7.77
N ILE A 285 21.69 -0.35 8.78
CA ILE A 285 20.36 -0.96 8.81
C ILE A 285 19.32 0.10 8.48
N VAL A 286 18.49 -0.16 7.47
CA VAL A 286 17.34 0.65 7.07
C VAL A 286 16.05 -0.09 7.44
N MET A 287 15.08 0.62 8.05
CA MET A 287 13.80 0.08 8.51
C MET A 287 12.61 0.83 7.91
#